data_7d1109aedbe60f6ccde7f325d05c74f4
#
_entry.id   7d1109aedbe60f6ccde7f325d05c74f4
#
_cell.length_a   1.000
_cell.length_b   1.000
_cell.length_c   1.000
_cell.angle_alpha   90.00
_cell.angle_beta   90.00
_cell.angle_gamma   90.00
#
_symmetry.space_group_name_H-M   'P 1'
#
loop_
_entity.id
_entity.type
_entity.pdbx_description
1 polymer ?
#
loop_
_entity_poly.entity_id
_entity_poly.type
_entity_poly.pdbx_seq_one_letter_code
_entity_poly.pdbx_strand_id
1 'polypeptide(L)'
;MIARTLGPLSNLHQMLVQVVESLSDAELRRSPHPELYPPGWYLGRAVYLETYWLRERLAGDDDLTRRVRHIFAKGACTPVAAGALLPPRDHLLNWALEIQDEHLARLANPGLLPGNGIDPEWVASWLLQAESLVYEDLLLAVGAHRLGTLAEGFRVAQPLAPTPPRDDSVAVSQGHYRIGAREGVAFDNELPVQVVELHNFRIAARPVSNAEYLAFMTAGGYAENGWWSEDGIAWRDRTGMAQPFAWRADPAGHWYAIGLNGPYGLLPDEPVSGVSHFEAQAYAAWAAAQSGALQGAVLPHEYQWETAVRTQAITDVGRSLEWCANRFEPYDQYRRPDDAELATAELDDHHFSLRGATLHTQPCLRRPGLRRCGLPGDNHRRAGFRLVLPPRAA
;
A
#
# COMPACT_ATOMS: atom_id res chain seq x y z
N MET A 1 10.37 27.15 -1.76
CA MET A 1 9.54 25.96 -1.43
C MET A 1 10.31 24.65 -1.57
N ILE A 2 11.17 24.49 -2.56
CA ILE A 2 12.11 23.34 -2.72
C ILE A 2 12.86 23.00 -1.42
N ALA A 3 13.32 23.98 -0.67
CA ALA A 3 14.01 23.76 0.62
C ALA A 3 13.20 22.92 1.64
N ARG A 4 11.87 22.90 1.53
CA ARG A 4 11.01 22.06 2.39
C ARG A 4 10.94 20.60 1.94
N THR A 5 11.29 20.34 0.69
CA THR A 5 11.25 18.99 0.09
C THR A 5 12.62 18.31 0.15
N LEU A 6 13.72 19.09 0.05
CA LEU A 6 15.09 18.54 0.03
C LEU A 6 15.43 17.71 1.25
N GLY A 7 15.14 18.20 2.47
CA GLY A 7 15.43 17.47 3.69
C GLY A 7 14.70 16.11 3.76
N PRO A 8 13.37 16.09 3.57
CA PRO A 8 12.62 14.83 3.49
C PRO A 8 13.09 13.90 2.38
N LEU A 9 13.45 14.41 1.18
CA LEU A 9 13.97 13.60 0.08
C LEU A 9 15.32 12.98 0.42
N SER A 10 16.27 13.78 0.94
CA SER A 10 17.57 13.28 1.40
C SER A 10 17.44 12.21 2.50
N ASN A 11 16.50 12.38 3.41
CA ASN A 11 16.21 11.40 4.45
C ASN A 11 15.67 10.09 3.85
N LEU A 12 14.80 10.19 2.84
CA LEU A 12 14.24 9.04 2.14
C LEU A 12 15.33 8.25 1.38
N HIS A 13 16.28 8.95 0.73
CA HIS A 13 17.44 8.32 0.11
C HIS A 13 18.25 7.49 1.11
N GLN A 14 18.54 8.08 2.27
CA GLN A 14 19.24 7.37 3.34
C GLN A 14 18.47 6.13 3.81
N MET A 15 17.15 6.23 3.96
CA MET A 15 16.31 5.10 4.35
C MET A 15 16.33 3.98 3.30
N LEU A 16 16.23 4.31 2.01
CA LEU A 16 16.32 3.34 0.91
C LEU A 16 17.69 2.62 0.90
N VAL A 17 18.77 3.38 1.00
CA VAL A 17 20.14 2.86 1.04
C VAL A 17 20.34 1.95 2.27
N GLN A 18 19.97 2.38 3.47
CA GLN A 18 20.12 1.60 4.71
C GLN A 18 19.39 0.24 4.64
N VAL A 19 18.17 0.22 4.07
CA VAL A 19 17.45 -1.04 3.90
C VAL A 19 18.23 -1.98 2.98
N VAL A 20 18.71 -1.49 1.84
CA VAL A 20 19.45 -2.30 0.86
C VAL A 20 20.83 -2.73 1.39
N GLU A 21 21.53 -1.88 2.13
CA GLU A 21 22.79 -2.20 2.81
C GLU A 21 22.64 -3.39 3.80
N SER A 22 21.50 -3.51 4.42
CA SER A 22 21.22 -4.60 5.38
C SER A 22 21.03 -5.98 4.74
N LEU A 23 20.92 -6.05 3.41
CA LEU A 23 20.64 -7.27 2.66
C LEU A 23 21.91 -7.87 2.07
N SER A 24 21.95 -9.20 1.99
CA SER A 24 22.96 -9.91 1.19
C SER A 24 22.70 -9.71 -0.32
N ASP A 25 23.73 -9.95 -1.17
CA ASP A 25 23.55 -9.86 -2.62
C ASP A 25 22.49 -10.85 -3.15
N ALA A 26 22.36 -12.02 -2.50
CA ALA A 26 21.34 -13.00 -2.85
C ALA A 26 19.91 -12.53 -2.52
N GLU A 27 19.71 -11.91 -1.36
CA GLU A 27 18.41 -11.34 -0.98
C GLU A 27 18.05 -10.15 -1.86
N LEU A 28 19.03 -9.30 -2.17
CA LEU A 28 18.85 -8.12 -3.01
C LEU A 28 18.34 -8.48 -4.41
N ARG A 29 18.76 -9.62 -4.98
CA ARG A 29 18.45 -10.04 -6.35
C ARG A 29 17.25 -10.98 -6.47
N ARG A 30 16.77 -11.54 -5.37
CA ARG A 30 15.67 -12.52 -5.39
C ARG A 30 14.35 -11.82 -5.24
N SER A 31 13.42 -12.04 -6.19
CA SER A 31 12.01 -11.67 -6.02
C SER A 31 11.39 -12.58 -4.95
N PRO A 32 10.83 -12.02 -3.88
CA PRO A 32 10.25 -12.80 -2.78
C PRO A 32 8.82 -13.26 -3.06
N HIS A 33 8.16 -12.66 -4.02
CA HIS A 33 6.78 -12.92 -4.41
C HIS A 33 6.60 -12.59 -5.90
N PRO A 34 5.73 -13.30 -6.65
CA PRO A 34 5.54 -13.05 -8.08
C PRO A 34 5.19 -11.60 -8.45
N GLU A 35 4.49 -10.90 -7.56
CA GLU A 35 4.05 -9.51 -7.76
C GLU A 35 5.04 -8.47 -7.21
N LEU A 36 6.11 -8.89 -6.53
CA LEU A 36 7.09 -7.98 -5.91
C LEU A 36 8.43 -8.08 -6.62
N TYR A 37 8.99 -6.95 -6.99
CA TYR A 37 10.34 -6.88 -7.51
C TYR A 37 11.38 -7.26 -6.44
N PRO A 38 12.59 -7.68 -6.85
CA PRO A 38 13.71 -7.86 -5.91
C PRO A 38 14.01 -6.55 -5.17
N PRO A 39 14.43 -6.58 -3.89
CA PRO A 39 14.71 -5.36 -3.12
C PRO A 39 15.64 -4.36 -3.82
N GLY A 40 16.69 -4.84 -4.51
CA GLY A 40 17.60 -3.96 -5.24
C GLY A 40 16.97 -3.19 -6.40
N TRP A 41 15.89 -3.73 -6.98
CA TRP A 41 15.18 -3.05 -8.04
C TRP A 41 14.55 -1.74 -7.54
N TYR A 42 14.01 -1.71 -6.34
CA TYR A 42 13.35 -0.53 -5.78
C TYR A 42 14.35 0.61 -5.56
N LEU A 43 15.56 0.34 -5.07
CA LEU A 43 16.60 1.37 -4.97
C LEU A 43 16.96 1.91 -6.36
N GLY A 44 17.19 1.01 -7.32
CA GLY A 44 17.47 1.43 -8.70
C GLY A 44 16.32 2.17 -9.36
N ARG A 45 15.06 1.83 -9.02
CA ARG A 45 13.85 2.53 -9.47
C ARG A 45 13.79 3.96 -8.94
N ALA A 46 14.10 4.20 -7.67
CA ALA A 46 14.15 5.54 -7.10
C ALA A 46 15.18 6.41 -7.84
N VAL A 47 16.41 5.93 -8.01
CA VAL A 47 17.44 6.63 -8.77
C VAL A 47 17.05 6.87 -10.23
N TYR A 48 16.38 5.90 -10.86
CA TYR A 48 15.86 6.04 -12.22
C TYR A 48 14.84 7.16 -12.33
N LEU A 49 13.88 7.26 -11.41
CA LEU A 49 12.86 8.31 -11.40
C LEU A 49 13.47 9.70 -11.31
N GLU A 50 14.46 9.90 -10.43
CA GLU A 50 15.18 11.16 -10.32
C GLU A 50 15.94 11.46 -11.62
N THR A 51 16.68 10.49 -12.16
CA THR A 51 17.45 10.65 -13.39
C THR A 51 16.53 11.00 -14.56
N TYR A 52 15.39 10.32 -14.65
CA TYR A 52 14.36 10.58 -15.65
C TYR A 52 13.86 12.03 -15.57
N TRP A 53 13.45 12.49 -14.38
CA TRP A 53 12.89 13.82 -14.23
C TRP A 53 13.94 14.93 -14.29
N LEU A 54 15.04 14.80 -13.58
CA LEU A 54 16.02 15.90 -13.42
C LEU A 54 16.98 16.02 -14.59
N ARG A 55 17.34 14.88 -15.21
CA ARG A 55 18.25 14.92 -16.36
C ARG A 55 17.51 14.86 -17.69
N GLU A 56 16.68 13.84 -17.92
CA GLU A 56 16.03 13.66 -19.22
C GLU A 56 14.94 14.71 -19.45
N ARG A 57 13.97 14.86 -18.52
CA ARG A 57 12.82 15.74 -18.74
C ARG A 57 13.15 17.22 -18.55
N LEU A 58 13.90 17.59 -17.54
CA LEU A 58 14.28 18.98 -17.27
C LEU A 58 15.50 19.43 -18.07
N ALA A 59 16.55 18.59 -18.19
CA ALA A 59 17.82 19.00 -18.83
C ALA A 59 17.98 18.50 -20.26
N GLY A 60 17.13 17.60 -20.77
CA GLY A 60 17.25 17.02 -22.11
C GLY A 60 18.37 15.99 -22.25
N ASP A 61 18.97 15.51 -21.15
CA ASP A 61 20.04 14.55 -21.10
C ASP A 61 19.51 13.14 -20.76
N ASP A 62 19.36 12.29 -21.78
CA ASP A 62 18.85 10.93 -21.64
C ASP A 62 19.93 9.83 -21.48
N ASP A 63 21.21 10.21 -21.42
CA ASP A 63 22.31 9.26 -21.48
C ASP A 63 22.28 8.21 -20.36
N LEU A 64 21.98 8.61 -19.13
CA LEU A 64 21.89 7.68 -18.00
C LEU A 64 20.59 6.88 -18.03
N THR A 65 19.44 7.52 -18.28
CA THR A 65 18.15 6.84 -18.33
C THR A 65 18.12 5.78 -19.42
N ARG A 66 18.65 6.05 -20.60
CA ARG A 66 18.71 5.11 -21.71
C ARG A 66 19.45 3.82 -21.35
N ARG A 67 20.52 3.92 -20.55
CA ARG A 67 21.33 2.75 -20.13
C ARG A 67 20.59 1.81 -19.20
N VAL A 68 19.69 2.34 -18.33
CA VAL A 68 19.05 1.57 -17.25
C VAL A 68 17.54 1.44 -17.43
N ARG A 69 16.95 2.10 -18.44
CA ARG A 69 15.50 2.10 -18.72
C ARG A 69 14.92 0.69 -18.83
N HIS A 70 15.64 -0.22 -19.49
CA HIS A 70 15.22 -1.61 -19.70
C HIS A 70 15.09 -2.42 -18.40
N ILE A 71 15.62 -1.91 -17.28
CA ILE A 71 15.54 -2.53 -15.95
C ILE A 71 14.49 -1.81 -15.09
N PHE A 72 14.59 -0.47 -15.02
CA PHE A 72 13.93 0.31 -13.99
C PHE A 72 12.71 1.12 -14.45
N ALA A 73 12.47 1.27 -15.77
CA ALA A 73 11.25 1.91 -16.23
C ALA A 73 10.00 1.07 -15.89
N LYS A 74 8.86 1.72 -15.73
CA LYS A 74 7.60 1.04 -15.44
C LYS A 74 7.28 0.00 -16.52
N GLY A 75 7.08 -1.25 -16.12
CA GLY A 75 6.75 -2.35 -17.03
C GLY A 75 7.89 -2.81 -17.95
N ALA A 76 9.13 -2.33 -17.76
CA ALA A 76 10.26 -2.69 -18.61
C ALA A 76 10.68 -4.17 -18.49
N CYS A 77 10.52 -4.75 -17.32
CA CYS A 77 10.78 -6.17 -17.07
C CYS A 77 9.81 -6.72 -16.01
N THR A 78 9.73 -8.05 -15.92
CA THR A 78 8.95 -8.71 -14.87
C THR A 78 9.74 -8.77 -13.56
N PRO A 79 9.07 -8.90 -12.39
CA PRO A 79 9.76 -9.05 -11.10
C PRO A 79 10.80 -10.17 -11.09
N VAL A 80 10.47 -11.31 -11.70
CA VAL A 80 11.38 -12.46 -11.76
C VAL A 80 12.61 -12.18 -12.64
N ALA A 81 12.43 -11.51 -13.77
CA ALA A 81 13.53 -11.18 -14.67
C ALA A 81 14.47 -10.09 -14.12
N ALA A 82 13.92 -9.17 -13.33
CA ALA A 82 14.65 -8.02 -12.79
C ALA A 82 15.92 -8.45 -12.01
N GLY A 83 15.84 -9.52 -11.22
CA GLY A 83 16.96 -9.98 -10.40
C GLY A 83 18.22 -10.33 -11.18
N ALA A 84 18.07 -10.91 -12.38
CA ALA A 84 19.20 -11.24 -13.26
C ALA A 84 19.82 -10.00 -13.91
N LEU A 85 19.05 -8.92 -14.05
CA LEU A 85 19.47 -7.66 -14.68
C LEU A 85 20.17 -6.71 -13.71
N LEU A 86 19.97 -6.89 -12.38
CA LEU A 86 20.55 -6.00 -11.38
C LEU A 86 22.09 -6.09 -11.38
N PRO A 87 22.81 -4.96 -11.19
CA PRO A 87 24.24 -4.97 -10.93
C PRO A 87 24.56 -5.59 -9.56
N PRO A 88 25.83 -5.95 -9.26
CA PRO A 88 26.25 -6.32 -7.92
C PRO A 88 25.86 -5.26 -6.88
N ARG A 89 25.56 -5.70 -5.64
CA ARG A 89 25.09 -4.83 -4.55
C ARG A 89 25.91 -3.57 -4.37
N ASP A 90 27.23 -3.70 -4.28
CA ASP A 90 28.13 -2.57 -4.02
C ASP A 90 28.14 -1.57 -5.18
N HIS A 91 28.00 -2.06 -6.43
CA HIS A 91 27.87 -1.18 -7.59
C HIS A 91 26.53 -0.42 -7.57
N LEU A 92 25.44 -1.09 -7.19
CA LEU A 92 24.12 -0.47 -7.09
C LEU A 92 24.09 0.62 -6.01
N LEU A 93 24.67 0.33 -4.84
CA LEU A 93 24.75 1.28 -3.73
C LEU A 93 25.63 2.50 -4.08
N ASN A 94 26.82 2.29 -4.63
CA ASN A 94 27.72 3.39 -5.03
C ASN A 94 27.06 4.28 -6.10
N TRP A 95 26.43 3.66 -7.10
CA TRP A 95 25.71 4.38 -8.14
C TRP A 95 24.53 5.20 -7.54
N ALA A 96 23.76 4.62 -6.61
CA ALA A 96 22.65 5.31 -5.97
C ALA A 96 23.15 6.52 -5.16
N LEU A 97 24.17 6.34 -4.32
CA LEU A 97 24.73 7.42 -3.50
C LEU A 97 25.26 8.56 -4.36
N GLU A 98 26.06 8.26 -5.40
CA GLU A 98 26.67 9.27 -6.28
C GLU A 98 25.59 10.08 -7.02
N ILE A 99 24.61 9.39 -7.62
CA ILE A 99 23.59 10.05 -8.43
C ILE A 99 22.60 10.83 -7.57
N GLN A 100 22.18 10.29 -6.42
CA GLN A 100 21.26 10.97 -5.52
C GLN A 100 21.87 12.22 -4.89
N ASP A 101 23.16 12.19 -4.52
CA ASP A 101 23.87 13.37 -4.03
C ASP A 101 23.96 14.47 -5.09
N GLU A 102 24.26 14.10 -6.34
CA GLU A 102 24.27 15.04 -7.46
C GLU A 102 22.88 15.66 -7.69
N HIS A 103 21.83 14.84 -7.65
CA HIS A 103 20.45 15.30 -7.87
C HIS A 103 19.96 16.23 -6.77
N LEU A 104 20.30 15.96 -5.51
CA LEU A 104 20.03 16.88 -4.39
C LEU A 104 20.74 18.21 -4.58
N ALA A 105 22.01 18.20 -5.04
CA ALA A 105 22.75 19.43 -5.33
C ALA A 105 22.11 20.23 -6.49
N ARG A 106 21.62 19.55 -7.53
CA ARG A 106 20.88 20.20 -8.63
C ARG A 106 19.56 20.83 -8.17
N LEU A 107 18.76 20.12 -7.35
CA LEU A 107 17.51 20.63 -6.78
C LEU A 107 17.78 21.80 -5.81
N ALA A 108 18.89 21.79 -5.07
CA ALA A 108 19.28 22.90 -4.20
C ALA A 108 19.65 24.17 -4.99
N ASN A 109 19.98 24.05 -6.27
CA ASN A 109 20.37 25.14 -7.15
C ASN A 109 19.48 25.19 -8.41
N PRO A 110 18.21 25.57 -8.30
CA PRO A 110 17.23 25.51 -9.41
C PRO A 110 17.67 26.30 -10.66
N GLY A 111 18.54 27.31 -10.50
CA GLY A 111 19.12 28.05 -11.61
C GLY A 111 20.00 27.21 -12.55
N LEU A 112 20.40 26.01 -12.13
CA LEU A 112 21.12 25.03 -12.96
C LEU A 112 20.19 24.10 -13.74
N LEU A 113 18.87 24.15 -13.49
CA LEU A 113 17.88 23.34 -14.18
C LEU A 113 17.32 24.18 -15.35
N PRO A 114 17.46 23.76 -16.60
CA PRO A 114 16.90 24.47 -17.74
C PRO A 114 15.37 24.49 -17.64
N GLY A 115 14.80 25.64 -17.91
CA GLY A 115 13.35 25.83 -17.85
C GLY A 115 12.64 25.29 -19.11
N ASN A 116 12.35 24.00 -19.16
CA ASN A 116 11.55 23.37 -20.22
C ASN A 116 10.04 23.50 -19.98
N GLY A 117 9.61 24.53 -19.22
CA GLY A 117 8.20 24.72 -18.86
C GLY A 117 7.69 23.80 -17.76
N ILE A 118 8.55 22.94 -17.19
CA ILE A 118 8.24 22.08 -16.04
C ILE A 118 8.78 22.76 -14.78
N ASP A 119 7.92 22.88 -13.76
CA ASP A 119 8.29 23.50 -12.49
C ASP A 119 9.18 22.54 -11.67
N PRO A 120 10.45 22.89 -11.35
CA PRO A 120 11.31 22.07 -10.52
C PRO A 120 10.77 21.81 -9.10
N GLU A 121 9.96 22.71 -8.55
CA GLU A 121 9.32 22.50 -7.24
C GLU A 121 8.27 21.41 -7.29
N TRP A 122 7.50 21.40 -8.37
CA TRP A 122 6.54 20.32 -8.61
C TRP A 122 7.28 18.96 -8.77
N VAL A 123 8.36 18.94 -9.57
CA VAL A 123 9.18 17.73 -9.77
C VAL A 123 9.71 17.21 -8.42
N ALA A 124 10.31 18.06 -7.60
CA ALA A 124 10.83 17.65 -6.29
C ALA A 124 9.73 17.09 -5.37
N SER A 125 8.55 17.71 -5.39
CA SER A 125 7.40 17.26 -4.58
C SER A 125 6.84 15.94 -5.10
N TRP A 126 6.81 15.76 -6.42
CA TRP A 126 6.36 14.52 -7.05
C TRP A 126 7.34 13.37 -6.77
N LEU A 127 8.66 13.61 -6.93
CA LEU A 127 9.71 12.63 -6.62
C LEU A 127 9.62 12.15 -5.18
N LEU A 128 9.51 13.07 -4.22
CA LEU A 128 9.36 12.70 -2.81
C LEU A 128 8.19 11.74 -2.60
N GLN A 129 7.05 11.95 -3.27
CA GLN A 129 5.89 11.07 -3.15
C GLN A 129 6.08 9.74 -3.87
N ALA A 130 6.57 9.77 -5.11
CA ALA A 130 6.79 8.56 -5.90
C ALA A 130 7.81 7.63 -5.25
N GLU A 131 8.93 8.18 -4.76
CA GLU A 131 9.94 7.40 -4.05
C GLU A 131 9.47 6.93 -2.67
N SER A 132 8.56 7.66 -2.02
CA SER A 132 7.91 7.17 -0.80
C SER A 132 7.06 5.92 -1.06
N LEU A 133 6.39 5.81 -2.22
CA LEU A 133 5.72 4.58 -2.63
C LEU A 133 6.73 3.47 -2.90
N VAL A 134 7.81 3.77 -3.61
CA VAL A 134 8.91 2.83 -3.88
C VAL A 134 9.50 2.30 -2.58
N TYR A 135 9.70 3.15 -1.57
CA TYR A 135 10.18 2.73 -0.25
C TYR A 135 9.20 1.78 0.47
N GLU A 136 7.90 2.05 0.41
CA GLU A 136 6.92 1.14 1.00
C GLU A 136 6.93 -0.22 0.32
N ASP A 137 7.04 -0.25 -1.02
CA ASP A 137 7.10 -1.50 -1.78
C ASP A 137 8.43 -2.26 -1.52
N LEU A 138 9.56 -1.54 -1.33
CA LEU A 138 10.80 -2.14 -0.86
C LEU A 138 10.62 -2.85 0.49
N LEU A 139 9.92 -2.20 1.44
CA LEU A 139 9.66 -2.81 2.75
C LEU A 139 8.68 -3.99 2.66
N LEU A 140 7.76 -4.00 1.69
CA LEU A 140 6.93 -5.19 1.40
C LEU A 140 7.79 -6.35 0.90
N ALA A 141 8.70 -6.08 -0.04
CA ALA A 141 9.60 -7.09 -0.59
C ALA A 141 10.52 -7.66 0.51
N VAL A 142 11.13 -6.82 1.34
CA VAL A 142 11.95 -7.27 2.48
C VAL A 142 11.12 -8.09 3.47
N GLY A 143 9.90 -7.65 3.80
CA GLY A 143 8.98 -8.39 4.66
C GLY A 143 8.64 -9.78 4.10
N ALA A 144 8.36 -9.87 2.80
CA ALA A 144 8.09 -11.14 2.13
C ALA A 144 9.31 -12.09 2.13
N HIS A 145 10.53 -11.56 2.03
CA HIS A 145 11.74 -12.37 2.24
C HIS A 145 11.81 -12.98 3.64
N ARG A 146 11.46 -12.20 4.66
CA ARG A 146 11.47 -12.68 6.07
C ARG A 146 10.48 -13.80 6.32
N LEU A 147 9.35 -13.82 5.59
CA LEU A 147 8.37 -14.92 5.69
C LEU A 147 8.92 -16.28 5.25
N GLY A 148 9.90 -16.29 4.36
CA GLY A 148 10.59 -17.49 3.91
C GLY A 148 11.66 -17.99 4.92
N THR A 149 12.02 -17.19 5.92
CA THR A 149 12.93 -17.58 7.00
C THR A 149 12.10 -18.18 8.12
N LEU A 150 12.34 -19.44 8.44
CA LEU A 150 11.65 -20.14 9.54
C LEU A 150 11.99 -19.44 10.86
N ALA A 151 10.96 -19.04 11.58
CA ALA A 151 11.08 -18.54 12.96
C ALA A 151 11.20 -19.74 13.93
N GLU A 152 12.20 -20.60 13.69
CA GLU A 152 12.43 -21.79 14.51
C GLU A 152 12.60 -21.38 15.97
N GLY A 153 11.80 -22.01 16.85
CA GLY A 153 11.87 -21.75 18.28
C GLY A 153 11.07 -20.55 18.80
N PHE A 154 10.45 -19.73 17.96
CA PHE A 154 9.57 -18.67 18.47
C PHE A 154 8.39 -19.26 19.25
N ARG A 155 8.09 -18.67 20.39
CA ARG A 155 6.95 -19.03 21.25
C ARG A 155 6.19 -17.77 21.60
N VAL A 156 4.89 -17.85 21.47
CA VAL A 156 3.98 -16.75 21.82
C VAL A 156 3.87 -16.66 23.34
N ALA A 157 4.28 -15.50 23.89
CA ALA A 157 4.23 -15.30 25.34
C ALA A 157 2.81 -15.04 25.85
N GLN A 158 2.01 -14.33 25.06
CA GLN A 158 0.60 -14.03 25.35
C GLN A 158 -0.25 -14.44 24.16
N PRO A 159 -0.93 -15.59 24.21
CA PRO A 159 -1.80 -16.05 23.13
C PRO A 159 -2.91 -15.05 22.82
N LEU A 160 -3.12 -14.79 21.53
CA LEU A 160 -4.25 -14.02 21.06
C LEU A 160 -5.55 -14.77 21.35
N ALA A 161 -6.50 -14.13 22.03
CA ALA A 161 -7.83 -14.67 22.27
C ALA A 161 -8.82 -14.09 21.23
N PRO A 162 -9.72 -14.91 20.67
CA PRO A 162 -10.74 -14.41 19.75
C PRO A 162 -11.76 -13.55 20.49
N THR A 163 -12.21 -12.46 19.88
CA THR A 163 -13.30 -11.60 20.39
C THR A 163 -14.37 -11.44 19.31
N PRO A 164 -15.66 -11.43 19.70
CA PRO A 164 -16.72 -11.16 18.72
C PRO A 164 -16.54 -9.82 18.03
N PRO A 165 -17.00 -9.69 16.77
CA PRO A 165 -17.02 -8.41 16.07
C PRO A 165 -17.84 -7.37 16.83
N ARG A 166 -17.35 -6.14 16.89
CA ARG A 166 -17.95 -5.04 17.65
C ARG A 166 -18.70 -4.07 16.74
N ASP A 167 -19.84 -3.53 17.21
CA ASP A 167 -20.47 -2.36 16.60
C ASP A 167 -20.01 -1.09 17.33
N ASP A 168 -18.88 -0.54 16.93
CA ASP A 168 -18.37 0.75 17.34
C ASP A 168 -18.58 1.81 16.24
N SER A 169 -19.57 1.61 15.39
CA SER A 169 -19.78 2.42 14.19
C SER A 169 -20.28 3.83 14.51
N VAL A 170 -19.80 4.78 13.71
CA VAL A 170 -20.16 6.20 13.73
C VAL A 170 -21.06 6.50 12.54
N ALA A 171 -22.13 7.29 12.78
CA ALA A 171 -23.04 7.70 11.73
C ALA A 171 -22.46 8.83 10.89
N VAL A 172 -22.61 8.72 9.57
CA VAL A 172 -22.35 9.78 8.61
C VAL A 172 -23.65 10.14 7.91
N SER A 173 -24.01 11.41 7.97
CA SER A 173 -25.26 11.90 7.42
C SER A 173 -25.24 11.91 5.89
N GLN A 174 -26.42 11.77 5.31
CA GLN A 174 -26.63 12.01 3.88
C GLN A 174 -26.18 13.42 3.50
N GLY A 175 -25.58 13.56 2.32
CA GLY A 175 -25.13 14.86 1.82
C GLY A 175 -24.26 14.79 0.59
N HIS A 176 -23.81 15.97 0.15
CA HIS A 176 -22.87 16.13 -0.94
C HIS A 176 -21.46 16.37 -0.36
N TYR A 177 -20.51 15.50 -0.70
CA TYR A 177 -19.19 15.51 -0.13
C TYR A 177 -18.12 15.68 -1.22
N ARG A 178 -17.08 16.44 -0.90
CA ARG A 178 -15.92 16.56 -1.78
C ARG A 178 -14.93 15.44 -1.49
N ILE A 179 -14.52 14.74 -2.55
CA ILE A 179 -13.49 13.72 -2.55
C ILE A 179 -12.41 14.04 -3.58
N GLY A 180 -11.31 13.28 -3.54
CA GLY A 180 -10.17 13.53 -4.42
C GLY A 180 -9.28 14.66 -3.93
N ALA A 181 -8.38 15.13 -4.79
CA ALA A 181 -7.39 16.13 -4.45
C ALA A 181 -7.37 17.29 -5.47
N ARG A 182 -6.67 18.37 -5.10
CA ARG A 182 -6.43 19.48 -6.02
C ARG A 182 -5.12 19.25 -6.76
N GLU A 183 -5.04 19.79 -7.96
CA GLU A 183 -3.79 19.83 -8.72
C GLU A 183 -2.62 20.43 -7.93
N GLY A 184 -1.41 20.02 -8.28
CA GLY A 184 -0.16 20.55 -7.76
C GLY A 184 0.61 19.60 -6.86
N VAL A 185 -0.07 18.79 -6.00
CA VAL A 185 0.60 17.85 -5.09
C VAL A 185 -0.02 16.45 -5.09
N ALA A 186 -1.06 16.23 -5.88
CA ALA A 186 -1.77 14.96 -5.98
C ALA A 186 -1.22 14.10 -7.11
N PHE A 187 -1.37 12.80 -6.99
CA PHE A 187 -1.20 11.90 -8.11
C PHE A 187 -2.37 12.03 -9.09
N ASP A 188 -2.14 11.60 -10.32
CA ASP A 188 -3.12 11.64 -11.41
C ASP A 188 -4.46 10.99 -11.03
N ASN A 189 -4.42 9.85 -10.36
CA ASN A 189 -5.60 9.08 -9.97
C ASN A 189 -6.46 9.72 -8.85
N GLU A 190 -5.94 10.76 -8.20
CA GLU A 190 -6.67 11.55 -7.19
C GLU A 190 -7.44 12.72 -7.81
N LEU A 191 -7.28 12.94 -9.11
CA LEU A 191 -7.79 14.09 -9.86
C LEU A 191 -8.90 13.69 -10.84
N PRO A 192 -9.80 14.64 -11.13
CA PRO A 192 -10.03 15.92 -10.46
C PRO A 192 -10.84 15.74 -9.17
N VAL A 193 -10.98 16.80 -8.36
CA VAL A 193 -11.92 16.82 -7.21
C VAL A 193 -13.32 16.49 -7.70
N GLN A 194 -14.00 15.59 -7.00
CA GLN A 194 -15.38 15.19 -7.23
C GLN A 194 -16.31 15.74 -6.14
N VAL A 195 -17.57 15.90 -6.49
CA VAL A 195 -18.66 16.08 -5.53
C VAL A 195 -19.57 14.86 -5.66
N VAL A 196 -19.65 14.07 -4.62
CA VAL A 196 -20.44 12.83 -4.60
C VAL A 196 -21.60 12.96 -3.64
N GLU A 197 -22.77 12.42 -3.99
CA GLU A 197 -23.90 12.28 -3.10
C GLU A 197 -23.82 10.94 -2.38
N LEU A 198 -23.88 10.96 -1.05
CA LEU A 198 -23.91 9.77 -0.20
C LEU A 198 -25.17 9.77 0.63
N HIS A 199 -25.83 8.62 0.73
CA HIS A 199 -26.92 8.38 1.67
C HIS A 199 -26.41 8.22 3.10
N ASN A 200 -27.31 8.23 4.09
CA ASN A 200 -26.97 7.89 5.48
C ASN A 200 -26.30 6.53 5.55
N PHE A 201 -25.18 6.44 6.26
CA PHE A 201 -24.50 5.18 6.56
C PHE A 201 -23.82 5.23 7.92
N ARG A 202 -23.42 4.09 8.43
CA ARG A 202 -22.54 3.98 9.61
C ARG A 202 -21.24 3.32 9.19
N ILE A 203 -20.13 3.78 9.72
CA ILE A 203 -18.81 3.21 9.44
C ILE A 203 -18.11 2.85 10.75
N ALA A 204 -17.49 1.69 10.83
CA ALA A 204 -16.73 1.28 12.00
C ALA A 204 -15.64 2.31 12.34
N ALA A 205 -15.58 2.75 13.59
CA ALA A 205 -14.62 3.74 14.04
C ALA A 205 -13.17 3.24 13.87
N ARG A 206 -12.95 1.92 13.99
CA ARG A 206 -11.66 1.24 13.86
C ARG A 206 -11.70 0.18 12.76
N PRO A 207 -10.55 -0.15 12.15
CA PRO A 207 -10.42 -1.34 11.34
C PRO A 207 -10.71 -2.61 12.15
N VAL A 208 -11.05 -3.70 11.47
CA VAL A 208 -11.19 -5.03 12.09
C VAL A 208 -9.86 -5.41 12.75
N SER A 209 -9.93 -5.80 14.01
CA SER A 209 -8.76 -6.13 14.81
C SER A 209 -8.29 -7.59 14.63
N ASN A 210 -7.05 -7.87 15.08
CA ASN A 210 -6.51 -9.23 15.09
C ASN A 210 -7.42 -10.21 15.86
N ALA A 211 -7.92 -9.79 17.04
CA ALA A 211 -8.76 -10.65 17.88
C ALA A 211 -10.14 -10.93 17.23
N GLU A 212 -10.73 -9.95 16.56
CA GLU A 212 -11.99 -10.11 15.81
C GLU A 212 -11.79 -11.01 14.58
N TYR A 213 -10.66 -10.85 13.88
CA TYR A 213 -10.33 -11.70 12.75
C TYR A 213 -10.07 -13.15 13.17
N LEU A 214 -9.42 -13.35 14.32
CA LEU A 214 -9.24 -14.69 14.90
C LEU A 214 -10.58 -15.36 15.24
N ALA A 215 -11.59 -14.59 15.66
CA ALA A 215 -12.94 -15.16 15.88
C ALA A 215 -13.56 -15.69 14.58
N PHE A 216 -13.40 -14.99 13.47
CA PHE A 216 -13.79 -15.48 12.14
C PHE A 216 -13.08 -16.78 11.78
N MET A 217 -11.76 -16.84 11.96
CA MET A 217 -10.97 -18.04 11.69
C MET A 217 -11.43 -19.22 12.55
N THR A 218 -11.63 -18.99 13.85
CA THR A 218 -12.05 -20.01 14.83
C THR A 218 -13.47 -20.53 14.56
N ALA A 219 -14.33 -19.65 14.02
CA ALA A 219 -15.69 -20.03 13.58
C ALA A 219 -15.73 -20.79 12.25
N GLY A 220 -14.57 -21.20 11.71
CA GLY A 220 -14.50 -21.93 10.44
C GLY A 220 -14.58 -21.04 9.22
N GLY A 221 -14.25 -19.75 9.34
CA GLY A 221 -14.38 -18.77 8.28
C GLY A 221 -13.70 -19.13 6.95
N TYR A 222 -12.58 -19.86 7.00
CA TYR A 222 -11.91 -20.36 5.80
C TYR A 222 -12.47 -21.71 5.30
N ALA A 223 -13.23 -22.44 6.11
CA ALA A 223 -13.80 -23.74 5.72
C ALA A 223 -15.20 -23.62 5.11
N GLU A 224 -15.98 -22.63 5.53
CA GLU A 224 -17.37 -22.44 5.14
C GLU A 224 -17.48 -21.62 3.85
N ASN A 225 -17.90 -22.27 2.75
CA ASN A 225 -18.03 -21.62 1.45
C ASN A 225 -19.10 -20.50 1.43
N GLY A 226 -20.09 -20.56 2.31
CA GLY A 226 -21.21 -19.60 2.36
C GLY A 226 -20.81 -18.14 2.58
N TRP A 227 -19.59 -17.89 3.06
CA TRP A 227 -19.07 -16.55 3.29
C TRP A 227 -18.33 -15.96 2.08
N TRP A 228 -17.91 -16.81 1.14
CA TRP A 228 -17.02 -16.44 0.04
C TRP A 228 -17.78 -16.27 -1.28
N SER A 229 -17.34 -15.33 -2.09
CA SER A 229 -17.72 -15.27 -3.51
C SER A 229 -17.14 -16.48 -4.28
N GLU A 230 -17.68 -16.77 -5.44
CA GLU A 230 -17.16 -17.86 -6.32
C GLU A 230 -15.68 -17.66 -6.63
N ASP A 231 -15.27 -16.44 -7.00
CA ASP A 231 -13.87 -16.09 -7.25
C ASP A 231 -13.01 -16.23 -6.00
N GLY A 232 -13.56 -15.88 -4.83
CA GLY A 232 -12.90 -16.02 -3.53
C GLY A 232 -12.67 -17.48 -3.15
N ILE A 233 -13.63 -18.38 -3.41
CA ILE A 233 -13.48 -19.84 -3.25
C ILE A 233 -12.37 -20.35 -4.17
N ALA A 234 -12.42 -19.99 -5.46
CA ALA A 234 -11.42 -20.42 -6.44
C ALA A 234 -10.01 -19.92 -6.07
N TRP A 235 -9.89 -18.69 -5.57
CA TRP A 235 -8.63 -18.14 -5.09
C TRP A 235 -8.10 -18.88 -3.85
N ARG A 236 -8.94 -19.07 -2.81
CA ARG A 236 -8.61 -19.78 -1.58
C ARG A 236 -8.14 -21.21 -1.86
N ASP A 237 -8.90 -21.95 -2.69
CA ASP A 237 -8.60 -23.35 -3.00
C ASP A 237 -7.32 -23.48 -3.83
N ARG A 238 -7.04 -22.53 -4.74
CA ARG A 238 -5.81 -22.51 -5.53
C ARG A 238 -4.58 -22.17 -4.68
N THR A 239 -4.71 -21.25 -3.73
CA THR A 239 -3.58 -20.76 -2.91
C THR A 239 -3.38 -21.56 -1.62
N GLY A 240 -4.39 -22.31 -1.19
CA GLY A 240 -4.37 -23.04 0.10
C GLY A 240 -4.37 -22.11 1.32
N MET A 241 -4.81 -20.84 1.15
CA MET A 241 -4.80 -19.87 2.26
C MET A 241 -5.84 -20.23 3.32
N ALA A 242 -5.40 -20.17 4.58
CA ALA A 242 -6.21 -20.46 5.76
C ALA A 242 -5.97 -19.46 6.92
N GLN A 243 -5.16 -18.43 6.69
CA GLN A 243 -4.82 -17.36 7.64
C GLN A 243 -4.27 -16.16 6.90
N PRO A 244 -4.18 -14.96 7.53
CA PRO A 244 -3.51 -13.80 6.96
C PRO A 244 -2.06 -14.10 6.55
N PHE A 245 -1.59 -13.47 5.50
CA PHE A 245 -0.33 -13.76 4.82
C PHE A 245 0.89 -13.85 5.73
N ALA A 246 1.00 -12.95 6.71
CA ALA A 246 2.13 -12.90 7.63
C ALA A 246 1.94 -13.74 8.89
N TRP A 247 0.77 -14.35 9.13
CA TRP A 247 0.50 -15.10 10.34
C TRP A 247 1.08 -16.52 10.27
N ARG A 248 1.58 -16.99 11.41
CA ARG A 248 2.09 -18.35 11.62
C ARG A 248 1.62 -18.85 12.97
N ALA A 249 1.54 -20.17 13.13
CA ALA A 249 1.28 -20.80 14.42
C ALA A 249 2.58 -21.29 15.05
N ASP A 250 2.73 -21.09 16.35
CA ASP A 250 3.80 -21.70 17.13
C ASP A 250 3.49 -23.20 17.38
N PRO A 251 4.41 -23.99 17.93
CA PRO A 251 4.15 -25.43 18.19
C PRO A 251 3.01 -25.71 19.16
N ALA A 252 2.54 -24.73 19.93
CA ALA A 252 1.36 -24.85 20.78
C ALA A 252 0.07 -24.45 20.05
N GLY A 253 0.15 -24.02 18.79
CA GLY A 253 -0.98 -23.56 17.98
C GLY A 253 -1.36 -22.09 18.19
N HIS A 254 -0.52 -21.31 18.88
CA HIS A 254 -0.77 -19.90 19.11
C HIS A 254 -0.28 -19.04 17.93
N TRP A 255 -1.11 -18.10 17.50
CA TRP A 255 -0.84 -17.24 16.36
C TRP A 255 0.15 -16.13 16.69
N TYR A 256 1.11 -15.90 15.78
CA TYR A 256 2.05 -14.80 15.76
C TYR A 256 2.21 -14.30 14.31
N ALA A 257 2.84 -13.14 14.12
CA ALA A 257 3.16 -12.67 12.78
C ALA A 257 4.67 -12.53 12.58
N ILE A 258 5.10 -12.53 11.31
CA ILE A 258 6.46 -12.23 10.89
C ILE A 258 6.48 -10.86 10.24
N GLY A 259 7.24 -9.94 10.81
CA GLY A 259 7.45 -8.59 10.32
C GLY A 259 8.85 -8.38 9.74
N LEU A 260 9.20 -7.12 9.49
CA LEU A 260 10.52 -6.74 8.97
C LEU A 260 11.67 -7.17 9.90
N ASN A 261 11.44 -7.14 11.21
CA ASN A 261 12.44 -7.46 12.23
C ASN A 261 12.31 -8.90 12.75
N GLY A 262 11.55 -9.76 12.06
CA GLY A 262 11.33 -11.15 12.46
C GLY A 262 9.96 -11.38 13.14
N PRO A 263 9.80 -12.48 13.88
CA PRO A 263 8.54 -12.88 14.50
C PRO A 263 8.17 -12.00 15.70
N TYR A 264 6.87 -11.74 15.86
CA TYR A 264 6.31 -10.97 16.98
C TYR A 264 4.91 -11.44 17.35
N GLY A 265 4.54 -11.29 18.62
CA GLY A 265 3.20 -11.60 19.13
C GLY A 265 2.15 -10.62 18.60
N LEU A 266 0.99 -11.14 18.23
CA LEU A 266 -0.13 -10.33 17.74
C LEU A 266 -0.80 -9.59 18.92
N LEU A 267 -1.02 -8.29 18.76
CA LEU A 267 -1.78 -7.50 19.73
C LEU A 267 -3.27 -7.54 19.36
N PRO A 268 -4.17 -7.78 20.37
CA PRO A 268 -5.59 -8.01 20.13
C PRO A 268 -6.28 -6.86 19.37
N ASP A 269 -6.01 -5.61 19.75
CA ASP A 269 -6.68 -4.42 19.24
C ASP A 269 -5.97 -3.78 18.03
N GLU A 270 -4.85 -4.35 17.56
CA GLU A 270 -4.24 -3.90 16.31
C GLU A 270 -5.04 -4.37 15.10
N PRO A 271 -5.08 -3.57 14.02
CA PRO A 271 -5.72 -3.97 12.78
C PRO A 271 -5.15 -5.28 12.25
N VAL A 272 -6.01 -6.20 11.84
CA VAL A 272 -5.57 -7.33 11.02
C VAL A 272 -4.95 -6.79 9.74
N SER A 273 -3.87 -7.39 9.30
CA SER A 273 -3.13 -6.95 8.13
C SER A 273 -2.59 -8.15 7.34
N GLY A 274 -2.44 -7.97 6.03
CA GLY A 274 -2.03 -9.05 5.16
C GLY A 274 -3.19 -9.98 4.80
N VAL A 275 -4.38 -9.41 4.66
CA VAL A 275 -5.58 -10.07 4.12
C VAL A 275 -5.87 -9.56 2.72
N SER A 276 -6.38 -10.43 1.86
CA SER A 276 -6.86 -10.10 0.53
C SER A 276 -8.25 -9.44 0.57
N HIS A 277 -8.67 -8.86 -0.54
CA HIS A 277 -10.03 -8.36 -0.69
C HIS A 277 -11.08 -9.46 -0.54
N PHE A 278 -10.80 -10.69 -1.05
CA PHE A 278 -11.68 -11.84 -0.88
C PHE A 278 -11.85 -12.23 0.60
N GLU A 279 -10.77 -12.24 1.37
CA GLU A 279 -10.80 -12.50 2.81
C GLU A 279 -11.58 -11.42 3.57
N ALA A 280 -11.41 -10.15 3.20
CA ALA A 280 -12.14 -9.03 3.77
C ALA A 280 -13.66 -9.12 3.49
N GLN A 281 -14.05 -9.50 2.27
CA GLN A 281 -15.45 -9.74 1.91
C GLN A 281 -16.04 -10.93 2.66
N ALA A 282 -15.31 -12.04 2.78
CA ALA A 282 -15.76 -13.21 3.51
C ALA A 282 -15.99 -12.90 5.00
N TYR A 283 -15.07 -12.15 5.61
CA TYR A 283 -15.27 -11.67 6.98
C TYR A 283 -16.52 -10.79 7.10
N ALA A 284 -16.73 -9.83 6.17
CA ALA A 284 -17.90 -8.95 6.22
C ALA A 284 -19.21 -9.75 6.12
N ALA A 285 -19.28 -10.75 5.24
CA ALA A 285 -20.43 -11.64 5.11
C ALA A 285 -20.68 -12.46 6.39
N TRP A 286 -19.62 -13.01 6.99
CA TRP A 286 -19.69 -13.72 8.26
C TRP A 286 -20.15 -12.80 9.42
N ALA A 287 -19.58 -11.60 9.52
CA ALA A 287 -19.95 -10.65 10.55
C ALA A 287 -21.41 -10.20 10.42
N ALA A 288 -21.89 -9.96 9.18
CA ALA A 288 -23.28 -9.60 8.91
C ALA A 288 -24.30 -10.69 9.33
N ALA A 289 -23.88 -11.96 9.33
CA ALA A 289 -24.71 -13.09 9.75
C ALA A 289 -24.70 -13.32 11.27
N GLN A 290 -23.83 -12.63 12.02
CA GLN A 290 -23.84 -12.70 13.49
C GLN A 290 -25.11 -12.02 14.04
N SER A 291 -25.15 -11.46 15.16
CA SER A 291 -26.35 -10.84 15.75
C SER A 291 -26.67 -9.47 15.13
N GLY A 292 -27.93 -9.05 15.25
CA GLY A 292 -28.57 -7.89 14.62
C GLY A 292 -27.82 -6.55 14.57
N ALA A 293 -26.82 -6.31 15.42
CA ALA A 293 -26.06 -5.05 15.41
C ALA A 293 -25.19 -4.85 14.16
N LEU A 294 -24.71 -5.96 13.56
CA LEU A 294 -23.84 -5.96 12.36
C LEU A 294 -24.61 -6.41 11.11
N GLN A 295 -25.91 -6.60 11.18
CA GLN A 295 -26.70 -6.99 10.02
C GLN A 295 -26.53 -6.00 8.87
N GLY A 296 -26.23 -6.53 7.66
CA GLY A 296 -25.98 -5.73 6.48
C GLY A 296 -24.57 -5.10 6.42
N ALA A 297 -23.64 -5.54 7.28
CA ALA A 297 -22.25 -5.11 7.23
C ALA A 297 -21.60 -5.50 5.90
N VAL A 298 -20.90 -4.56 5.29
CA VAL A 298 -20.13 -4.72 4.04
C VAL A 298 -18.84 -3.92 4.11
N LEU A 299 -17.95 -4.09 3.13
CA LEU A 299 -16.81 -3.18 2.97
C LEU A 299 -17.30 -1.79 2.55
N PRO A 300 -16.61 -0.70 2.95
CA PRO A 300 -16.95 0.64 2.52
C PRO A 300 -16.68 0.84 1.02
N HIS A 301 -17.50 1.63 0.35
CA HIS A 301 -17.09 2.26 -0.89
C HIS A 301 -15.98 3.27 -0.58
N GLU A 302 -14.99 3.44 -1.45
CA GLU A 302 -13.89 4.38 -1.19
C GLU A 302 -14.36 5.82 -0.93
N TYR A 303 -15.50 6.24 -1.49
CA TYR A 303 -16.10 7.54 -1.23
C TYR A 303 -16.64 7.69 0.20
N GLN A 304 -17.19 6.61 0.74
CA GLN A 304 -17.65 6.56 2.14
C GLN A 304 -16.44 6.65 3.08
N TRP A 305 -15.37 5.91 2.77
CA TRP A 305 -14.14 5.93 3.55
C TRP A 305 -13.51 7.34 3.57
N GLU A 306 -13.32 7.95 2.40
CA GLU A 306 -12.71 9.28 2.31
C GLU A 306 -13.56 10.35 2.98
N THR A 307 -14.89 10.30 2.79
CA THR A 307 -15.83 11.21 3.46
C THR A 307 -15.73 11.10 4.97
N ALA A 308 -15.70 9.86 5.50
CA ALA A 308 -15.60 9.63 6.93
C ALA A 308 -14.29 10.18 7.54
N VAL A 309 -13.17 10.07 6.82
CA VAL A 309 -11.89 10.69 7.24
C VAL A 309 -11.97 12.21 7.18
N ARG A 310 -12.48 12.77 6.10
CA ARG A 310 -12.57 14.24 5.92
C ARG A 310 -13.51 14.91 6.93
N THR A 311 -14.56 14.24 7.32
CA THR A 311 -15.51 14.71 8.33
C THR A 311 -15.09 14.35 9.75
N GLN A 312 -13.94 13.71 9.92
CA GLN A 312 -13.43 13.23 11.21
C GLN A 312 -14.37 12.22 11.93
N ALA A 313 -15.27 11.59 11.19
CA ALA A 313 -16.07 10.49 11.70
C ALA A 313 -15.20 9.27 12.06
N ILE A 314 -14.12 9.07 11.35
CA ILE A 314 -13.07 8.10 11.68
C ILE A 314 -11.71 8.79 11.79
N THR A 315 -10.92 8.42 12.78
CA THR A 315 -9.60 8.99 13.06
C THR A 315 -8.51 7.93 13.20
N ASP A 316 -8.89 6.67 13.48
CA ASP A 316 -7.94 5.54 13.55
C ASP A 316 -7.65 5.03 12.13
N VAL A 317 -6.79 5.79 11.43
CA VAL A 317 -6.28 5.51 10.09
C VAL A 317 -4.75 5.60 10.10
N GLY A 318 -4.08 4.82 9.25
CA GLY A 318 -2.61 4.92 9.12
C GLY A 318 -1.82 3.81 9.81
N ARG A 319 -2.48 2.73 10.23
CA ARG A 319 -1.82 1.50 10.71
C ARG A 319 -1.81 0.40 9.66
N SER A 320 -2.81 0.36 8.80
CA SER A 320 -2.99 -0.60 7.71
C SER A 320 -3.64 0.11 6.53
N LEU A 321 -3.32 -0.27 5.31
CA LEU A 321 -4.18 0.04 4.17
C LEU A 321 -5.52 -0.65 4.39
N GLU A 322 -6.58 -0.13 3.78
CA GLU A 322 -7.93 -0.67 3.96
C GLU A 322 -8.60 -0.94 2.61
N TRP A 323 -9.01 -2.19 2.42
CA TRP A 323 -9.79 -2.59 1.26
C TRP A 323 -11.15 -1.92 1.21
N CYS A 324 -11.51 -1.42 0.03
CA CYS A 324 -12.84 -0.89 -0.26
C CYS A 324 -13.63 -1.86 -1.16
N ALA A 325 -14.95 -1.75 -1.15
CA ALA A 325 -15.83 -2.64 -1.89
C ALA A 325 -15.77 -2.46 -3.40
N ASN A 326 -15.45 -1.25 -3.86
CA ASN A 326 -15.52 -0.89 -5.27
C ASN A 326 -14.22 -1.20 -6.01
N ARG A 327 -14.36 -1.46 -7.31
CA ARG A 327 -13.24 -1.51 -8.23
C ARG A 327 -12.53 -0.16 -8.30
N PHE A 328 -11.25 -0.20 -8.67
CA PHE A 328 -10.45 1.00 -8.81
C PHE A 328 -10.72 1.66 -10.16
N GLU A 329 -11.71 2.53 -10.19
CA GLU A 329 -12.15 3.23 -11.38
C GLU A 329 -11.60 4.66 -11.43
N PRO A 330 -11.40 5.24 -12.62
CA PRO A 330 -11.05 6.65 -12.76
C PRO A 330 -12.19 7.54 -12.26
N TYR A 331 -11.86 8.69 -11.72
CA TYR A 331 -12.86 9.72 -11.42
C TYR A 331 -13.47 10.28 -12.70
N ASP A 332 -14.67 10.85 -12.61
CA ASP A 332 -15.28 11.55 -13.73
C ASP A 332 -14.34 12.62 -14.26
N GLN A 333 -14.19 12.70 -15.60
CA GLN A 333 -13.28 13.62 -16.28
C GLN A 333 -11.78 13.38 -16.00
N TYR A 334 -11.43 12.22 -15.47
CA TYR A 334 -10.03 11.83 -15.34
C TYR A 334 -9.31 11.93 -16.69
N ARG A 335 -8.08 12.42 -16.66
CA ARG A 335 -7.19 12.45 -17.82
C ARG A 335 -5.93 11.68 -17.49
N ARG A 336 -5.72 10.59 -18.24
CA ARG A 336 -4.48 9.85 -18.11
C ARG A 336 -3.31 10.72 -18.56
N PRO A 337 -2.22 10.82 -17.79
CA PRO A 337 -1.00 11.48 -18.23
C PRO A 337 -0.44 10.83 -19.50
N ASP A 338 0.06 11.67 -20.44
CA ASP A 338 0.78 11.17 -21.62
C ASP A 338 2.07 10.48 -21.24
N ASP A 339 2.69 10.91 -20.15
CA ASP A 339 3.91 10.34 -19.61
C ASP A 339 3.59 9.13 -18.72
N ALA A 340 4.07 7.94 -19.13
CA ALA A 340 3.81 6.69 -18.43
C ALA A 340 4.36 6.67 -17.00
N GLU A 341 5.42 7.44 -16.72
CA GLU A 341 6.01 7.52 -15.38
C GLU A 341 5.16 8.34 -14.41
N LEU A 342 4.25 9.17 -14.91
CA LEU A 342 3.27 9.89 -14.10
C LEU A 342 2.02 9.07 -13.76
N ALA A 343 1.69 8.08 -14.57
CA ALA A 343 0.53 7.22 -14.32
C ALA A 343 0.82 6.32 -13.10
N THR A 344 0.20 6.63 -11.97
CA THR A 344 0.52 5.99 -10.69
C THR A 344 -0.28 4.73 -10.40
N ALA A 345 -1.35 4.45 -11.17
CA ALA A 345 -2.20 3.29 -10.93
C ALA A 345 -2.59 2.57 -12.21
N GLU A 346 -2.86 1.28 -12.08
CA GLU A 346 -3.51 0.50 -13.12
C GLU A 346 -5.02 0.75 -13.06
N LEU A 347 -5.55 1.32 -14.14
CA LEU A 347 -6.98 1.54 -14.31
C LEU A 347 -7.53 0.46 -15.23
N ASP A 348 -7.92 -0.64 -14.63
CA ASP A 348 -8.51 -1.80 -15.30
C ASP A 348 -9.71 -2.34 -14.51
N ASP A 349 -10.38 -3.34 -15.07
CA ASP A 349 -11.55 -3.95 -14.44
C ASP A 349 -11.19 -5.02 -13.37
N HIS A 350 -9.92 -5.13 -12.98
CA HIS A 350 -9.45 -6.20 -12.10
C HIS A 350 -9.05 -5.71 -10.71
N HIS A 351 -8.57 -4.46 -10.60
CA HIS A 351 -8.12 -3.91 -9.33
C HIS A 351 -9.27 -3.36 -8.47
N PHE A 352 -9.10 -3.48 -7.15
CA PHE A 352 -9.99 -2.89 -6.15
C PHE A 352 -9.31 -1.75 -5.42
N SER A 353 -10.12 -0.80 -4.95
CA SER A 353 -9.63 0.37 -4.25
C SER A 353 -9.06 0.02 -2.87
N LEU A 354 -7.91 0.62 -2.56
CA LEU A 354 -7.27 0.62 -1.25
C LEU A 354 -7.12 2.06 -0.76
N ARG A 355 -7.42 2.27 0.51
CA ARG A 355 -7.36 3.60 1.15
C ARG A 355 -6.49 3.56 2.39
N GLY A 356 -6.14 4.74 2.91
CA GLY A 356 -5.39 4.88 4.15
C GLY A 356 -3.88 4.81 3.98
N ALA A 357 -3.22 4.43 5.06
CA ALA A 357 -1.77 4.43 5.18
C ALA A 357 -1.31 3.31 6.12
N THR A 358 -0.04 2.93 6.03
CA THR A 358 0.61 2.03 6.99
C THR A 358 1.51 2.82 7.95
N LEU A 359 2.09 2.14 8.94
CA LEU A 359 3.09 2.74 9.82
C LEU A 359 4.33 3.25 9.07
N HIS A 360 4.61 2.68 7.90
CA HIS A 360 5.77 3.02 7.05
C HIS A 360 5.47 4.11 6.02
N THR A 361 4.20 4.50 5.87
CA THR A 361 3.79 5.55 4.94
C THR A 361 4.40 6.89 5.34
N GLN A 362 5.10 7.51 4.41
CA GLN A 362 5.76 8.79 4.62
C GLN A 362 4.73 9.93 4.79
N PRO A 363 5.04 10.99 5.54
CA PRO A 363 4.10 12.08 5.82
C PRO A 363 3.48 12.71 4.57
N CYS A 364 4.21 12.84 3.47
CA CYS A 364 3.73 13.40 2.20
C CYS A 364 2.59 12.60 1.57
N LEU A 365 2.45 11.31 1.92
CA LEU A 365 1.40 10.41 1.43
C LEU A 365 0.21 10.27 2.40
N ARG A 366 0.29 10.80 3.62
CA ARG A 366 -0.77 10.69 4.62
C ARG A 366 -1.86 11.74 4.41
N ARG A 367 -2.62 11.58 3.33
CA ARG A 367 -3.75 12.46 3.01
C ARG A 367 -5.01 11.67 2.69
N PRO A 368 -6.21 12.19 3.00
CA PRO A 368 -7.47 11.48 2.75
C PRO A 368 -7.71 11.13 1.27
N GLY A 369 -7.21 11.97 0.35
CA GLY A 369 -7.39 11.81 -1.08
C GLY A 369 -6.51 10.73 -1.72
N LEU A 370 -5.46 10.26 -1.05
CA LEU A 370 -4.57 9.24 -1.62
C LEU A 370 -5.34 7.96 -1.95
N ARG A 371 -5.20 7.54 -3.21
CA ARG A 371 -5.82 6.31 -3.74
C ARG A 371 -4.74 5.31 -4.12
N ARG A 372 -4.97 4.08 -3.77
CA ARG A 372 -4.16 2.92 -4.18
C ARG A 372 -5.09 1.83 -4.68
N CYS A 373 -4.52 0.82 -5.32
CA CYS A 373 -5.26 -0.34 -5.79
C CYS A 373 -4.46 -1.62 -5.59
N GLY A 374 -5.16 -2.74 -5.69
CA GLY A 374 -4.58 -4.08 -5.67
C GLY A 374 -5.52 -5.09 -6.31
N LEU A 375 -4.97 -6.20 -6.78
CA LEU A 375 -5.76 -7.33 -7.22
C LEU A 375 -6.52 -7.94 -6.03
N PRO A 376 -7.71 -8.50 -6.23
CA PRO A 376 -8.53 -8.99 -5.11
C PRO A 376 -7.89 -10.13 -4.31
N GLY A 377 -6.91 -10.83 -4.89
CA GLY A 377 -6.15 -11.87 -4.21
C GLY A 377 -4.86 -11.40 -3.52
N ASP A 378 -4.52 -10.12 -3.61
CA ASP A 378 -3.27 -9.56 -3.06
C ASP A 378 -3.31 -9.52 -1.52
N ASN A 379 -2.86 -10.59 -0.88
CA ASN A 379 -2.74 -10.64 0.57
C ASN A 379 -1.32 -10.30 1.10
N HIS A 380 -0.33 -10.19 0.21
CA HIS A 380 1.03 -9.78 0.55
C HIS A 380 1.14 -8.30 0.93
N ARG A 381 0.14 -7.48 0.57
CA ARG A 381 0.05 -6.07 0.97
C ARG A 381 -0.24 -5.96 2.46
N ARG A 382 0.19 -4.87 3.08
CA ARG A 382 -0.14 -4.57 4.48
C ARG A 382 -1.53 -3.95 4.55
N ALA A 383 -2.52 -4.68 4.06
CA ALA A 383 -3.91 -4.27 3.99
C ALA A 383 -4.78 -5.07 4.97
N GLY A 384 -5.64 -4.35 5.65
CA GLY A 384 -6.78 -4.82 6.41
C GLY A 384 -8.06 -4.21 5.83
N PHE A 385 -9.06 -3.95 6.66
CA PHE A 385 -10.33 -3.37 6.24
C PHE A 385 -11.15 -2.91 7.45
N ARG A 386 -12.18 -2.12 7.20
CA ARG A 386 -13.26 -1.81 8.16
C ARG A 386 -14.61 -2.10 7.55
N LEU A 387 -15.65 -2.03 8.37
CA LEU A 387 -17.02 -2.31 7.95
C LEU A 387 -17.85 -1.02 7.82
N VAL A 388 -18.75 -1.02 6.86
CA VAL A 388 -19.87 -0.07 6.74
C VAL A 388 -21.15 -0.82 7.00
N LEU A 389 -22.09 -0.15 7.68
CA LEU A 389 -23.39 -0.68 8.06
C LEU A 389 -24.49 0.25 7.53
N PRO A 390 -25.69 -0.28 7.30
CA PRO A 390 -26.86 0.56 7.02
C PRO A 390 -27.15 1.49 8.20
N PRO A 391 -27.87 2.59 7.98
CA PRO A 391 -28.34 3.43 9.08
C PRO A 391 -29.18 2.60 10.06
N ARG A 392 -29.16 2.99 11.35
CA ARG A 392 -30.09 2.37 12.30
C ARG A 392 -31.52 2.75 11.92
N ALA A 393 -32.42 1.78 11.98
CA ALA A 393 -33.86 2.09 11.87
C ALA A 393 -34.24 3.10 12.97
N ALA A 394 -34.97 4.14 12.57
CA ALA A 394 -35.45 5.16 13.49
C ALA A 394 -36.45 4.61 14.51
#